data_56e5a89aaff4d62ca1990d580a34f420
#
_entry.id   56e5a89aaff4d62ca1990d580a34f420
#
_cell.length_a   1.000
_cell.length_b   1.000
_cell.length_c   1.000
_cell.angle_alpha   90.00
_cell.angle_beta   90.00
_cell.angle_gamma   90.00
#
_symmetry.space_group_name_H-M   'P 1'
#
loop_
_entity.id
_entity.type
_entity.pdbx_description
1 polymer ?
#
loop_
_entity_poly.entity_id
_entity_poly.type
_entity_poly.pdbx_seq_one_letter_code
_entity_poly.pdbx_strand_id
1 'polypeptide(L)'
;MRAVVLVGGFGTRLRPLTLGTPKQMLPVVDRPMIEWVVGHLADHGVDEAILSLGFRPDVFTEAYPDQTCAGVKLTYAVEDEPLDTAGAIRFAATSAGVDERFLVVNGDVLTDLDIGALVDFHDAHGGEGTLHLIPVEDPSRYGVVPTDDGGRVQAFVEKPPADEAPSNWINAGTYVLEPSVLERIAPEGRVSVERETFPAIAAEGRLYGYEAETYWVDTGTIPTYLQAQFDLVDCVLGTAPASF
;
A
#
# COMPACT_ATOMS: atom_id res chain seq x y z
N MET A 1 -12.77 -6.74 8.08
CA MET A 1 -11.61 -7.19 7.24
C MET A 1 -10.32 -6.62 7.81
N ARG A 2 -9.20 -7.35 7.74
CA ARG A 2 -7.89 -6.88 8.24
C ARG A 2 -7.03 -6.30 7.10
N ALA A 3 -6.18 -5.33 7.42
CA ALA A 3 -5.24 -4.74 6.46
C ALA A 3 -3.81 -4.72 7.03
N VAL A 4 -2.83 -5.13 6.23
CA VAL A 4 -1.40 -4.87 6.48
C VAL A 4 -1.05 -3.53 5.86
N VAL A 5 -0.51 -2.60 6.65
CA VAL A 5 -0.09 -1.27 6.20
C VAL A 5 1.44 -1.23 6.22
N LEU A 6 2.06 -1.03 5.07
CA LEU A 6 3.51 -0.97 4.92
C LEU A 6 4.03 0.42 5.29
N VAL A 7 4.73 0.52 6.42
CA VAL A 7 5.26 1.78 6.95
C VAL A 7 6.77 1.74 7.25
N GLY A 8 7.48 0.71 6.78
CA GLY A 8 8.87 0.41 7.13
C GLY A 8 9.97 1.27 6.49
N GLY A 9 9.69 2.19 5.59
CA GLY A 9 10.69 2.93 4.84
C GLY A 9 11.34 4.11 5.58
N PHE A 10 12.64 4.38 5.35
CA PHE A 10 13.38 5.50 5.95
C PHE A 10 13.00 6.90 5.42
N GLY A 11 12.22 7.00 4.36
CA GLY A 11 11.77 8.28 3.77
C GLY A 11 12.91 9.19 3.30
N THR A 12 14.03 8.65 2.83
CA THR A 12 15.25 9.42 2.53
C THR A 12 15.04 10.53 1.50
N ARG A 13 14.09 10.36 0.57
CA ARG A 13 13.73 11.36 -0.46
C ARG A 13 12.97 12.57 0.11
N LEU A 14 12.42 12.45 1.32
CA LEU A 14 11.72 13.52 2.04
C LEU A 14 12.62 14.26 3.05
N ARG A 15 13.91 13.92 3.15
CA ARG A 15 14.81 14.66 4.02
C ARG A 15 14.89 16.15 3.63
N PRO A 16 14.93 17.07 4.62
CA PRO A 16 15.21 16.84 6.05
C PRO A 16 13.99 16.48 6.92
N LEU A 17 12.75 16.46 6.40
CA LEU A 17 11.52 16.24 7.17
C LEU A 17 11.51 14.88 7.92
N THR A 18 12.17 13.88 7.34
CA THR A 18 12.21 12.50 7.86
C THR A 18 13.49 12.15 8.64
N LEU A 19 14.26 13.14 9.13
CA LEU A 19 15.46 12.86 9.93
C LEU A 19 15.11 12.23 11.29
N GLY A 20 14.02 12.63 11.90
CA GLY A 20 13.58 12.14 13.20
C GLY A 20 12.15 11.59 13.22
N THR A 21 11.41 11.76 12.12
CA THR A 21 9.99 11.40 12.03
C THR A 21 9.77 10.44 10.86
N PRO A 22 9.10 9.29 11.06
CA PRO A 22 8.67 8.43 9.97
C PRO A 22 7.81 9.21 8.97
N LYS A 23 7.95 8.92 7.67
CA LYS A 23 7.22 9.67 6.62
C LYS A 23 5.71 9.65 6.81
N GLN A 24 5.17 8.53 7.28
CA GLN A 24 3.74 8.36 7.51
C GLN A 24 3.22 9.15 8.73
N MET A 25 4.13 9.61 9.59
CA MET A 25 3.83 10.50 10.71
C MET A 25 4.02 11.98 10.38
N LEU A 26 4.46 12.31 9.16
CA LEU A 26 4.46 13.70 8.70
C LEU A 26 3.02 14.19 8.53
N PRO A 27 2.71 15.43 8.94
CA PRO A 27 1.36 15.98 8.82
C PRO A 27 1.01 16.24 7.36
N VAL A 28 -0.16 15.77 6.95
CA VAL A 28 -0.79 16.17 5.69
C VAL A 28 -2.03 16.97 6.08
N VAL A 29 -2.00 18.27 5.84
CA VAL A 29 -2.95 19.29 6.30
C VAL A 29 -3.04 19.32 7.84
N ASP A 30 -4.02 18.64 8.44
CA ASP A 30 -4.40 18.74 9.86
C ASP A 30 -4.03 17.51 10.71
N ARG A 31 -3.56 16.42 10.07
CA ARG A 31 -3.28 15.16 10.77
C ARG A 31 -2.12 14.38 10.12
N PRO A 32 -1.49 13.41 10.83
CA PRO A 32 -0.50 12.52 10.24
C PRO A 32 -1.05 11.78 9.02
N MET A 33 -0.19 11.56 8.02
CA MET A 33 -0.55 10.83 6.79
C MET A 33 -1.18 9.47 7.08
N ILE A 34 -0.68 8.75 8.07
CA ILE A 34 -1.22 7.44 8.44
C ILE A 34 -2.71 7.51 8.83
N GLU A 35 -3.18 8.61 9.39
CA GLU A 35 -4.59 8.78 9.75
C GLU A 35 -5.50 8.91 8.53
N TRP A 36 -5.00 9.48 7.43
CA TRP A 36 -5.71 9.49 6.15
C TRP A 36 -5.82 8.08 5.57
N VAL A 37 -4.73 7.32 5.59
CA VAL A 37 -4.70 5.94 5.09
C VAL A 37 -5.62 5.04 5.91
N VAL A 38 -5.51 5.09 7.25
CA VAL A 38 -6.33 4.24 8.13
C VAL A 38 -7.80 4.69 8.12
N GLY A 39 -8.06 6.01 8.00
CA GLY A 39 -9.42 6.54 7.84
C GLY A 39 -10.09 6.01 6.57
N HIS A 40 -9.38 6.01 5.45
CA HIS A 40 -9.89 5.43 4.20
C HIS A 40 -10.18 3.92 4.34
N LEU A 41 -9.34 3.18 5.03
CA LEU A 41 -9.58 1.76 5.36
C LEU A 41 -10.83 1.59 6.24
N ALA A 42 -11.03 2.47 7.24
CA ALA A 42 -12.20 2.47 8.12
C ALA A 42 -13.51 2.68 7.34
N ASP A 43 -13.53 3.63 6.41
CA ASP A 43 -14.68 3.93 5.56
C ASP A 43 -15.12 2.73 4.70
N HIS A 44 -14.20 1.78 4.47
CA HIS A 44 -14.43 0.55 3.71
C HIS A 44 -14.51 -0.72 4.59
N GLY A 45 -14.77 -0.54 5.91
CA GLY A 45 -15.08 -1.66 6.81
C GLY A 45 -13.87 -2.49 7.27
N VAL A 46 -12.66 -1.93 7.21
CA VAL A 46 -11.50 -2.51 7.87
C VAL A 46 -11.60 -2.24 9.37
N ASP A 47 -11.45 -3.27 10.18
CA ASP A 47 -11.57 -3.25 11.63
C ASP A 47 -10.23 -3.37 12.37
N GLU A 48 -9.19 -3.86 11.67
CA GLU A 48 -7.83 -3.96 12.20
C GLU A 48 -6.80 -3.60 11.13
N ALA A 49 -5.90 -2.65 11.44
CA ALA A 49 -4.75 -2.28 10.64
C ALA A 49 -3.47 -2.76 11.33
N ILE A 50 -2.73 -3.65 10.65
CA ILE A 50 -1.47 -4.21 11.12
C ILE A 50 -0.35 -3.38 10.51
N LEU A 51 0.27 -2.51 11.31
CA LEU A 51 1.36 -1.65 10.85
C LEU A 51 2.67 -2.43 10.85
N SER A 52 3.26 -2.65 9.66
CA SER A 52 4.61 -3.19 9.52
C SER A 52 5.62 -2.06 9.71
N LEU A 53 6.27 -2.03 10.86
CA LEU A 53 7.12 -0.95 11.33
C LEU A 53 8.60 -1.36 11.27
N GLY A 54 9.42 -0.52 10.66
CA GLY A 54 10.87 -0.67 10.68
C GLY A 54 11.56 0.52 11.35
N PHE A 55 11.38 1.72 10.81
CA PHE A 55 12.03 2.93 11.31
C PHE A 55 11.19 3.63 12.37
N ARG A 56 11.78 3.87 13.57
CA ARG A 56 11.17 4.62 14.67
C ARG A 56 9.76 4.14 15.05
N PRO A 57 9.60 2.86 15.41
CA PRO A 57 8.29 2.33 15.84
C PRO A 57 7.75 3.03 17.11
N ASP A 58 8.64 3.57 17.96
CA ASP A 58 8.32 4.37 19.13
C ASP A 58 7.38 5.54 18.81
N VAL A 59 7.57 6.23 17.69
CA VAL A 59 6.74 7.38 17.29
C VAL A 59 5.28 6.98 17.07
N PHE A 60 5.03 5.78 16.53
CA PHE A 60 3.66 5.27 16.34
C PHE A 60 3.01 4.85 17.65
N THR A 61 3.75 4.11 18.50
CA THR A 61 3.21 3.64 19.78
C THR A 61 2.95 4.77 20.78
N GLU A 62 3.76 5.85 20.73
CA GLU A 62 3.55 7.06 21.52
C GLU A 62 2.37 7.89 21.02
N ALA A 63 2.16 7.98 19.69
CA ALA A 63 1.07 8.73 19.11
C ALA A 63 -0.29 8.03 19.31
N TYR A 64 -0.31 6.71 19.30
CA TYR A 64 -1.53 5.90 19.44
C TYR A 64 -1.45 4.92 20.62
N PRO A 65 -1.41 5.44 21.87
CA PRO A 65 -1.21 4.58 23.05
C PRO A 65 -2.38 3.61 23.29
N ASP A 66 -3.59 3.99 22.84
CA ASP A 66 -4.79 3.15 22.94
C ASP A 66 -4.89 2.13 21.79
N GLN A 67 -3.89 2.06 20.94
CA GLN A 67 -3.85 1.17 19.75
C GLN A 67 -5.09 1.33 18.87
N THR A 68 -5.53 2.57 18.66
CA THR A 68 -6.65 2.90 17.79
C THR A 68 -6.34 4.14 16.94
N CYS A 69 -6.77 4.14 15.68
CA CYS A 69 -6.69 5.26 14.76
C CYS A 69 -7.94 5.27 13.89
N ALA A 70 -8.62 6.40 13.76
CA ALA A 70 -9.88 6.53 13.01
C ALA A 70 -10.93 5.45 13.33
N GLY A 71 -10.98 4.94 14.56
CA GLY A 71 -11.88 3.87 14.98
C GLY A 71 -11.42 2.45 14.63
N VAL A 72 -10.28 2.30 13.93
CA VAL A 72 -9.68 1.02 13.58
C VAL A 72 -8.67 0.60 14.64
N LYS A 73 -8.68 -0.68 15.03
CA LYS A 73 -7.67 -1.26 15.91
C LYS A 73 -6.32 -1.27 15.22
N LEU A 74 -5.26 -0.83 15.90
CA LEU A 74 -3.88 -0.92 15.43
C LEU A 74 -3.17 -2.11 16.09
N THR A 75 -2.49 -2.90 15.27
CA THR A 75 -1.55 -3.94 15.70
C THR A 75 -0.17 -3.60 15.16
N TYR A 76 0.86 -3.69 15.98
CA TYR A 76 2.23 -3.30 15.61
C TYR A 76 3.06 -4.54 15.34
N ALA A 77 3.56 -4.70 14.12
CA ALA A 77 4.54 -5.69 13.74
C ALA A 77 5.89 -4.97 13.52
N VAL A 78 6.80 -5.08 14.48
CA VAL A 78 8.09 -4.38 14.46
C VAL A 78 9.15 -5.29 13.90
N GLU A 79 9.76 -4.89 12.78
CA GLU A 79 10.85 -5.62 12.13
C GLU A 79 12.16 -5.32 12.85
N ASP A 80 12.89 -6.36 13.25
CA ASP A 80 14.25 -6.22 13.82
C ASP A 80 15.26 -5.77 12.75
N GLU A 81 15.07 -6.24 11.51
CA GLU A 81 15.86 -5.89 10.33
C GLU A 81 14.93 -5.69 9.13
N PRO A 82 15.29 -4.84 8.13
CA PRO A 82 14.47 -4.63 6.95
C PRO A 82 14.23 -5.93 6.17
N LEU A 83 12.97 -6.32 5.98
CA LEU A 83 12.56 -7.56 5.32
C LEU A 83 12.21 -7.38 3.83
N ASP A 84 12.22 -6.13 3.32
CA ASP A 84 11.66 -5.75 2.03
C ASP A 84 10.13 -5.98 1.98
N THR A 85 9.46 -5.67 0.86
CA THR A 85 8.00 -5.57 0.81
C THR A 85 7.27 -6.88 1.10
N ALA A 86 7.65 -8.00 0.47
CA ALA A 86 7.00 -9.29 0.73
C ALA A 86 7.34 -9.85 2.12
N GLY A 87 8.60 -9.73 2.54
CA GLY A 87 9.01 -10.14 3.88
C GLY A 87 8.24 -9.40 4.96
N ALA A 88 8.05 -8.08 4.80
CA ALA A 88 7.26 -7.23 5.69
C ALA A 88 5.79 -7.65 5.73
N ILE A 89 5.16 -7.92 4.57
CA ILE A 89 3.78 -8.43 4.48
C ILE A 89 3.65 -9.75 5.24
N ARG A 90 4.53 -10.71 4.95
CA ARG A 90 4.50 -12.03 5.60
C ARG A 90 4.68 -11.92 7.11
N PHE A 91 5.70 -11.17 7.55
CA PHE A 91 5.98 -10.98 8.97
C PHE A 91 4.80 -10.36 9.71
N ALA A 92 4.25 -9.26 9.19
CA ALA A 92 3.12 -8.56 9.81
C ALA A 92 1.87 -9.44 9.85
N ALA A 93 1.49 -10.06 8.74
CA ALA A 93 0.32 -10.91 8.66
C ALA A 93 0.43 -12.14 9.58
N THR A 94 1.59 -12.81 9.58
CA THR A 94 1.82 -14.00 10.41
C THR A 94 1.84 -13.66 11.90
N SER A 95 2.51 -12.56 12.29
CA SER A 95 2.57 -12.11 13.69
C SER A 95 1.20 -11.74 14.26
N ALA A 96 0.29 -11.24 13.42
CA ALA A 96 -1.09 -10.92 13.78
C ALA A 96 -2.07 -12.11 13.62
N GLY A 97 -1.58 -13.28 13.19
CA GLY A 97 -2.41 -14.46 12.97
C GLY A 97 -3.45 -14.27 11.87
N VAL A 98 -3.04 -13.67 10.74
CA VAL A 98 -3.90 -13.50 9.56
C VAL A 98 -4.05 -14.85 8.86
N ASP A 99 -5.26 -15.37 8.81
CA ASP A 99 -5.65 -16.68 8.25
C ASP A 99 -6.80 -16.59 7.24
N GLU A 100 -7.31 -15.38 7.02
CA GLU A 100 -8.32 -15.06 6.03
C GLU A 100 -7.76 -14.06 5.02
N ARG A 101 -8.49 -13.84 3.92
CA ARG A 101 -8.22 -12.77 2.95
C ARG A 101 -7.98 -11.44 3.66
N PHE A 102 -6.99 -10.70 3.19
CA PHE A 102 -6.59 -9.43 3.79
C PHE A 102 -6.17 -8.40 2.74
N LEU A 103 -6.21 -7.16 3.14
CA LEU A 103 -5.68 -6.06 2.36
C LEU A 103 -4.20 -5.83 2.67
N VAL A 104 -3.48 -5.33 1.67
CA VAL A 104 -2.16 -4.73 1.86
C VAL A 104 -2.21 -3.35 1.25
N VAL A 105 -1.74 -2.34 1.97
CA VAL A 105 -1.66 -0.97 1.47
C VAL A 105 -0.30 -0.34 1.79
N ASN A 106 0.19 0.46 0.86
CA ASN A 106 1.34 1.31 1.11
C ASN A 106 0.92 2.48 2.00
N GLY A 107 1.55 2.63 3.16
CA GLY A 107 1.20 3.67 4.15
C GLY A 107 1.61 5.10 3.76
N ASP A 108 2.12 5.30 2.55
CA ASP A 108 2.51 6.60 1.99
C ASP A 108 1.77 6.96 0.70
N VAL A 109 0.70 6.24 0.39
CA VAL A 109 -0.20 6.48 -0.74
C VAL A 109 -1.52 7.03 -0.24
N LEU A 110 -1.96 8.14 -0.80
CA LEU A 110 -3.31 8.67 -0.64
C LEU A 110 -4.13 8.38 -1.89
N THR A 111 -5.33 7.85 -1.72
CA THR A 111 -6.20 7.44 -2.82
C THR A 111 -7.68 7.51 -2.40
N ASP A 112 -8.57 7.66 -3.37
CA ASP A 112 -10.03 7.52 -3.22
C ASP A 112 -10.56 6.21 -3.80
N LEU A 113 -9.70 5.20 -3.91
CA LEU A 113 -10.06 3.87 -4.38
C LEU A 113 -11.29 3.31 -3.64
N ASP A 114 -12.30 2.87 -4.36
CA ASP A 114 -13.35 2.03 -3.80
C ASP A 114 -12.78 0.62 -3.51
N ILE A 115 -12.40 0.40 -2.25
CA ILE A 115 -11.86 -0.90 -1.79
C ILE A 115 -12.93 -1.99 -1.90
N GLY A 116 -14.20 -1.65 -1.74
CA GLY A 116 -15.31 -2.59 -1.95
C GLY A 116 -15.32 -3.13 -3.37
N ALA A 117 -15.21 -2.24 -4.37
CA ALA A 117 -15.14 -2.63 -5.77
C ALA A 117 -13.89 -3.48 -6.10
N LEU A 118 -12.74 -3.19 -5.46
CA LEU A 118 -11.54 -4.01 -5.60
C LEU A 118 -11.75 -5.44 -5.04
N VAL A 119 -12.42 -5.55 -3.89
CA VAL A 119 -12.75 -6.86 -3.28
C VAL A 119 -13.76 -7.63 -4.13
N ASP A 120 -14.81 -6.97 -4.62
CA ASP A 120 -15.80 -7.57 -5.51
C ASP A 120 -15.16 -8.08 -6.81
N PHE A 121 -14.23 -7.32 -7.38
CA PHE A 121 -13.45 -7.76 -8.54
C PHE A 121 -12.63 -9.01 -8.23
N HIS A 122 -11.96 -9.02 -7.08
CA HIS A 122 -11.19 -10.20 -6.63
C HIS A 122 -12.09 -11.43 -6.48
N ASP A 123 -13.27 -11.28 -5.89
CA ASP A 123 -14.25 -12.36 -5.73
C ASP A 123 -14.75 -12.92 -7.07
N ALA A 124 -14.94 -12.04 -8.04
CA ALA A 124 -15.43 -12.43 -9.37
C ALA A 124 -14.39 -13.21 -10.19
N HIS A 125 -13.08 -12.95 -9.99
CA HIS A 125 -12.01 -13.53 -10.79
C HIS A 125 -11.29 -14.68 -10.08
N GLY A 126 -11.25 -14.68 -8.75
CA GLY A 126 -10.46 -15.61 -7.96
C GLY A 126 -8.96 -15.35 -8.09
N GLY A 127 -8.15 -16.33 -7.76
CA GLY A 127 -6.69 -16.19 -7.79
C GLY A 127 -6.10 -16.05 -6.40
N GLU A 128 -4.84 -15.65 -6.32
CA GLU A 128 -4.15 -15.44 -5.04
C GLU A 128 -4.00 -13.99 -4.67
N GLY A 129 -4.10 -13.10 -5.66
CA GLY A 129 -4.01 -11.67 -5.42
C GLY A 129 -4.65 -10.84 -6.52
N THR A 130 -5.12 -9.67 -6.12
CA THR A 130 -5.59 -8.61 -7.02
C THR A 130 -4.91 -7.30 -6.65
N LEU A 131 -4.31 -6.66 -7.65
CA LEU A 131 -3.60 -5.40 -7.52
C LEU A 131 -4.51 -4.26 -7.99
N HIS A 132 -4.57 -3.16 -7.25
CA HIS A 132 -5.08 -1.90 -7.79
C HIS A 132 -4.05 -1.32 -8.76
N LEU A 133 -4.50 -1.00 -9.96
CA LEU A 133 -3.70 -0.39 -11.02
C LEU A 133 -4.27 0.98 -11.39
N ILE A 134 -3.38 1.95 -11.60
CA ILE A 134 -3.73 3.28 -12.10
C ILE A 134 -2.95 3.60 -13.37
N PRO A 135 -3.48 4.40 -14.29
CA PRO A 135 -2.73 4.88 -15.44
C PRO A 135 -1.86 6.08 -15.07
N VAL A 136 -0.65 6.14 -15.62
CA VAL A 136 0.26 7.29 -15.46
C VAL A 136 0.85 7.70 -16.81
N GLU A 137 1.27 8.97 -16.94
CA GLU A 137 1.94 9.47 -18.15
C GLU A 137 3.35 8.90 -18.31
N ASP A 138 4.11 8.81 -17.20
CA ASP A 138 5.48 8.27 -17.17
C ASP A 138 5.57 7.08 -16.20
N PRO A 139 5.50 5.83 -16.71
CA PRO A 139 5.54 4.63 -15.88
C PRO A 139 6.96 4.24 -15.41
N SER A 140 8.02 4.89 -15.88
CA SER A 140 9.42 4.49 -15.65
C SER A 140 9.86 4.46 -14.19
N ARG A 141 9.07 5.05 -13.29
CA ARG A 141 9.37 5.13 -11.86
C ARG A 141 8.68 4.06 -11.02
N TYR A 142 7.82 3.26 -11.64
CA TYR A 142 6.89 2.37 -10.96
C TYR A 142 6.99 0.93 -11.48
N GLY A 143 6.34 0.01 -10.81
CA GLY A 143 6.11 -1.32 -11.32
C GLY A 143 4.99 -1.29 -12.36
N VAL A 144 5.30 -1.61 -13.61
CA VAL A 144 4.36 -1.63 -14.72
C VAL A 144 3.71 -3.00 -14.81
N VAL A 145 2.38 -3.03 -14.93
CA VAL A 145 1.59 -4.25 -14.84
C VAL A 145 0.64 -4.35 -16.04
N PRO A 146 1.08 -4.93 -17.19
CA PRO A 146 0.18 -5.21 -18.30
C PRO A 146 -0.79 -6.34 -17.92
N THR A 147 -2.07 -6.17 -18.30
CA THR A 147 -3.14 -7.14 -18.12
C THR A 147 -3.70 -7.62 -19.46
N ASP A 148 -4.43 -8.73 -19.46
CA ASP A 148 -5.27 -9.13 -20.58
C ASP A 148 -6.71 -8.55 -20.43
N ASP A 149 -7.56 -8.79 -21.43
CA ASP A 149 -8.94 -8.32 -21.44
C ASP A 149 -9.78 -8.83 -20.25
N GLY A 150 -9.33 -9.86 -19.55
CA GLY A 150 -9.95 -10.42 -18.34
C GLY A 150 -9.32 -9.90 -17.06
N GLY A 151 -8.42 -8.91 -17.13
CA GLY A 151 -7.72 -8.35 -15.97
C GLY A 151 -6.61 -9.26 -15.42
N ARG A 152 -6.26 -10.37 -16.09
CA ARG A 152 -5.18 -11.22 -15.63
C ARG A 152 -3.83 -10.56 -15.92
N VAL A 153 -2.97 -10.49 -14.91
CA VAL A 153 -1.63 -9.92 -15.03
C VAL A 153 -0.75 -10.81 -15.92
N GLN A 154 -0.19 -10.20 -16.97
CA GLN A 154 0.69 -10.89 -17.93
C GLN A 154 2.17 -10.80 -17.51
N ALA A 155 2.56 -9.73 -16.87
CA ALA A 155 3.91 -9.52 -16.35
C ALA A 155 3.89 -8.47 -15.23
N PHE A 156 4.95 -8.45 -14.44
CA PHE A 156 5.25 -7.37 -13.51
C PHE A 156 6.67 -6.87 -13.84
N VAL A 157 6.79 -5.65 -14.33
CA VAL A 157 8.05 -5.07 -14.81
C VAL A 157 8.43 -3.88 -13.94
N GLU A 158 9.40 -4.08 -13.06
CA GLU A 158 9.81 -3.06 -12.10
C GLU A 158 10.70 -1.99 -12.78
N LYS A 159 10.20 -0.77 -12.83
CA LYS A 159 10.90 0.44 -13.32
C LYS A 159 11.56 0.28 -14.70
N PRO A 160 10.80 -0.08 -15.74
CA PRO A 160 11.34 -0.16 -17.09
C PRO A 160 11.75 1.23 -17.61
N PRO A 161 12.64 1.32 -18.59
CA PRO A 161 12.79 2.54 -19.38
C PRO A 161 11.44 2.96 -19.98
N ALA A 162 11.17 4.28 -20.07
CA ALA A 162 9.85 4.77 -20.48
C ALA A 162 9.45 4.30 -21.88
N ASP A 163 10.41 4.16 -22.80
CA ASP A 163 10.23 3.68 -24.18
C ASP A 163 10.09 2.16 -24.30
N GLU A 164 10.40 1.42 -23.23
CA GLU A 164 10.27 -0.04 -23.15
C GLU A 164 9.10 -0.50 -22.26
N ALA A 165 8.36 0.43 -21.65
CA ALA A 165 7.25 0.10 -20.77
C ALA A 165 6.12 -0.59 -21.56
N PRO A 166 5.69 -1.80 -21.15
CA PRO A 166 4.68 -2.56 -21.90
C PRO A 166 3.27 -2.00 -21.74
N SER A 167 3.05 -1.10 -20.77
CA SER A 167 1.77 -0.49 -20.44
C SER A 167 2.01 0.84 -19.71
N ASN A 168 0.99 1.67 -19.59
CA ASN A 168 0.96 2.81 -18.70
C ASN A 168 0.25 2.53 -17.36
N TRP A 169 -0.29 1.34 -17.17
CA TRP A 169 -0.88 0.89 -15.92
C TRP A 169 0.20 0.44 -14.95
N ILE A 170 0.19 1.05 -13.76
CA ILE A 170 1.20 0.80 -12.73
C ILE A 170 0.57 0.23 -11.47
N ASN A 171 1.38 -0.44 -10.69
CA ASN A 171 1.05 -0.88 -9.35
C ASN A 171 0.81 0.32 -8.42
N ALA A 172 -0.41 0.47 -7.94
CA ALA A 172 -0.84 1.57 -7.10
C ALA A 172 -0.58 1.36 -5.59
N GLY A 173 -0.11 0.19 -5.19
CA GLY A 173 0.26 -0.11 -3.79
C GLY A 173 -0.90 -0.48 -2.88
N THR A 174 -2.04 -0.89 -3.45
CA THR A 174 -3.17 -1.49 -2.71
C THR A 174 -3.48 -2.86 -3.30
N TYR A 175 -3.60 -3.88 -2.44
CA TYR A 175 -3.78 -5.27 -2.86
C TYR A 175 -4.85 -5.97 -2.02
N VAL A 176 -5.59 -6.88 -2.64
CA VAL A 176 -6.32 -7.96 -1.96
C VAL A 176 -5.49 -9.22 -2.11
N LEU A 177 -5.14 -9.87 -1.01
CA LEU A 177 -4.33 -11.10 -1.02
C LEU A 177 -5.03 -12.23 -0.26
N GLU A 178 -4.92 -13.44 -0.82
CA GLU A 178 -5.28 -14.66 -0.12
C GLU A 178 -4.14 -15.13 0.80
N PRO A 179 -4.44 -15.82 1.91
CA PRO A 179 -3.42 -16.31 2.85
C PRO A 179 -2.36 -17.21 2.19
N SER A 180 -2.71 -17.90 1.10
CA SER A 180 -1.78 -18.75 0.34
C SER A 180 -0.56 -18.00 -0.20
N VAL A 181 -0.68 -16.67 -0.40
CA VAL A 181 0.47 -15.82 -0.81
C VAL A 181 1.56 -15.84 0.26
N LEU A 182 1.21 -15.91 1.54
CA LEU A 182 2.19 -15.93 2.63
C LEU A 182 3.09 -17.18 2.61
N GLU A 183 2.58 -18.29 2.07
CA GLU A 183 3.34 -19.54 1.92
C GLU A 183 4.38 -19.47 0.80
N ARG A 184 4.18 -18.56 -0.17
CA ARG A 184 5.11 -18.32 -1.29
C ARG A 184 6.31 -17.47 -0.90
N ILE A 185 6.22 -16.74 0.20
CA ILE A 185 7.26 -15.82 0.65
C ILE A 185 8.21 -16.58 1.59
N ALA A 186 9.51 -16.52 1.30
CA ALA A 186 10.50 -17.13 2.16
C ALA A 186 10.39 -16.61 3.61
N PRO A 187 10.51 -17.49 4.63
CA PRO A 187 10.33 -17.11 6.03
C PRO A 187 11.44 -16.22 6.56
N GLU A 188 12.58 -16.22 5.93
CA GLU A 188 13.78 -15.49 6.34
C GLU A 188 14.35 -14.69 5.17
N GLY A 189 15.03 -13.59 5.51
CA GLY A 189 15.69 -12.73 4.55
C GLY A 189 14.79 -11.66 3.94
N ARG A 190 15.37 -10.92 3.01
CA ARG A 190 14.70 -9.82 2.31
C ARG A 190 14.05 -10.35 1.04
N VAL A 191 12.74 -10.20 0.92
CA VAL A 191 11.97 -10.63 -0.25
C VAL A 191 11.14 -9.46 -0.77
N SER A 192 11.24 -9.16 -2.06
CA SER A 192 10.44 -8.14 -2.72
C SER A 192 9.16 -8.74 -3.31
N VAL A 193 8.02 -8.15 -3.01
CA VAL A 193 6.75 -8.57 -3.58
C VAL A 193 6.72 -8.32 -5.09
N GLU A 194 7.32 -7.22 -5.54
CA GLU A 194 7.32 -6.76 -6.92
C GLU A 194 8.29 -7.55 -7.81
N ARG A 195 9.40 -8.00 -7.24
CA ARG A 195 10.48 -8.68 -8.00
C ARG A 195 10.40 -10.20 -7.95
N GLU A 196 9.76 -10.74 -6.93
CA GLU A 196 9.75 -12.18 -6.66
C GLU A 196 8.34 -12.74 -6.58
N THR A 197 7.52 -12.26 -5.64
CA THR A 197 6.23 -12.88 -5.32
C THR A 197 5.19 -12.64 -6.43
N PHE A 198 4.96 -11.39 -6.82
CA PHE A 198 3.98 -11.09 -7.87
C PHE A 198 4.36 -11.67 -9.24
N PRO A 199 5.62 -11.59 -9.71
CA PRO A 199 6.01 -12.27 -10.95
C PRO A 199 5.75 -13.78 -10.92
N ALA A 200 5.99 -14.45 -9.79
CA ALA A 200 5.74 -15.89 -9.67
C ALA A 200 4.23 -16.21 -9.74
N ILE A 201 3.38 -15.45 -9.05
CA ILE A 201 1.92 -15.63 -9.08
C ILE A 201 1.37 -15.30 -10.47
N ALA A 202 1.88 -14.25 -11.13
CA ALA A 202 1.49 -13.88 -12.49
C ALA A 202 1.83 -14.97 -13.51
N ALA A 203 3.02 -15.57 -13.43
CA ALA A 203 3.44 -16.67 -14.30
C ALA A 203 2.52 -17.91 -14.21
N GLU A 204 1.85 -18.10 -13.06
CA GLU A 204 0.86 -19.16 -12.87
C GLU A 204 -0.57 -18.73 -13.28
N GLY A 205 -0.75 -17.48 -13.72
CA GLY A 205 -2.05 -16.92 -14.11
C GLY A 205 -3.01 -16.71 -12.93
N ARG A 206 -2.48 -16.51 -11.72
CA ARG A 206 -3.25 -16.38 -10.47
C ARG A 206 -3.19 -14.98 -9.87
N LEU A 207 -2.62 -14.01 -10.58
CA LEU A 207 -2.58 -12.59 -10.22
C LEU A 207 -3.47 -11.79 -11.17
N TYR A 208 -4.27 -10.88 -10.62
CA TYR A 208 -5.18 -10.02 -11.36
C TYR A 208 -4.88 -8.55 -11.09
N GLY A 209 -5.20 -7.68 -12.04
CA GLY A 209 -5.13 -6.24 -11.95
C GLY A 209 -6.51 -5.62 -12.07
N TYR A 210 -6.92 -4.86 -11.08
CA TYR A 210 -8.11 -4.02 -11.10
C TYR A 210 -7.70 -2.63 -11.60
N GLU A 211 -8.00 -2.34 -12.86
CA GLU A 211 -7.72 -1.06 -13.50
C GLU A 211 -8.80 -0.05 -13.12
N ALA A 212 -8.41 1.02 -12.42
CA ALA A 212 -9.31 2.08 -12.00
C ALA A 212 -8.62 3.45 -12.09
N GLU A 213 -9.30 4.42 -12.72
CA GLU A 213 -8.89 5.81 -12.74
C GLU A 213 -9.35 6.49 -11.45
N THR A 214 -8.49 6.46 -10.43
CA THR A 214 -8.77 7.03 -9.11
C THR A 214 -7.82 8.18 -8.81
N TYR A 215 -8.17 9.04 -7.86
CA TYR A 215 -7.16 9.89 -7.26
C TYR A 215 -6.07 9.01 -6.64
N TRP A 216 -4.82 9.35 -6.91
CA TRP A 216 -3.70 8.61 -6.38
C TRP A 216 -2.45 9.49 -6.30
N VAL A 217 -1.80 9.51 -5.16
CA VAL A 217 -0.52 10.18 -4.97
C VAL A 217 0.40 9.38 -4.04
N ASP A 218 1.60 9.02 -4.55
CA ASP A 218 2.73 8.55 -3.74
C ASP A 218 3.43 9.78 -3.14
N THR A 219 3.29 9.97 -1.84
CA THR A 219 3.85 11.12 -1.12
C THR A 219 5.36 10.97 -0.81
N GLY A 220 6.04 10.05 -1.46
CA GLY A 220 7.44 9.69 -1.20
C GLY A 220 8.49 10.74 -1.58
N THR A 221 8.13 11.86 -2.20
CA THR A 221 9.02 12.98 -2.54
C THR A 221 8.47 14.31 -2.06
N ILE A 222 9.34 15.33 -1.90
CA ILE A 222 8.89 16.68 -1.48
C ILE A 222 7.84 17.26 -2.43
N PRO A 223 7.99 17.22 -3.78
CA PRO A 223 6.96 17.72 -4.67
C PRO A 223 5.61 17.00 -4.52
N THR A 224 5.59 15.66 -4.45
CA THR A 224 4.35 14.89 -4.32
C THR A 224 3.74 15.00 -2.93
N TYR A 225 4.56 15.16 -1.90
CA TYR A 225 4.07 15.47 -0.54
C TYR A 225 3.39 16.85 -0.48
N LEU A 226 3.94 17.87 -1.16
CA LEU A 226 3.30 19.19 -1.27
C LEU A 226 2.03 19.11 -2.12
N GLN A 227 2.04 18.34 -3.20
CA GLN A 227 0.84 18.12 -4.03
C GLN A 227 -0.31 17.56 -3.18
N ALA A 228 -0.03 16.53 -2.37
CA ALA A 228 -1.03 15.96 -1.47
C ALA A 228 -1.63 17.00 -0.49
N GLN A 229 -0.82 17.95 0.00
CA GLN A 229 -1.31 19.04 0.85
C GLN A 229 -2.34 19.91 0.12
N PHE A 230 -2.02 20.32 -1.12
CA PHE A 230 -2.90 21.17 -1.92
C PHE A 230 -4.17 20.42 -2.33
N ASP A 231 -4.03 19.18 -2.80
CA ASP A 231 -5.16 18.36 -3.25
C ASP A 231 -6.20 18.15 -2.13
N LEU A 232 -5.73 17.94 -0.89
CA LEU A 232 -6.62 17.82 0.26
C LEU A 232 -7.29 19.14 0.66
N VAL A 233 -6.55 20.25 0.61
CA VAL A 233 -7.13 21.60 0.87
C VAL A 233 -8.17 21.95 -0.19
N ASP A 234 -7.93 21.59 -1.45
CA ASP A 234 -8.84 21.82 -2.56
C ASP A 234 -9.97 20.77 -2.66
N CYS A 235 -10.05 19.85 -1.69
CA CYS A 235 -11.05 18.76 -1.62
C CYS A 235 -11.04 17.82 -2.85
N VAL A 236 -9.90 17.66 -3.51
CA VAL A 236 -9.78 16.76 -4.68
C VAL A 236 -9.97 15.31 -4.28
N LEU A 237 -9.53 14.92 -3.07
CA LEU A 237 -9.71 13.57 -2.51
C LEU A 237 -11.15 13.27 -2.05
N GLY A 238 -12.11 14.17 -2.27
CA GLY A 238 -13.51 13.97 -1.86
C GLY A 238 -13.78 14.04 -0.35
N THR A 239 -12.76 14.10 0.49
CA THR A 239 -12.86 14.27 1.93
C THR A 239 -12.42 15.69 2.31
N ALA A 240 -13.35 16.52 2.79
CA ALA A 240 -12.99 17.82 3.33
C ALA A 240 -12.15 17.63 4.59
N PRO A 241 -11.03 18.38 4.78
CA PRO A 241 -10.38 18.46 6.08
C PRO A 241 -11.38 18.93 7.14
N ALA A 242 -11.22 18.45 8.38
CA ALA A 242 -12.07 18.90 9.48
C ALA A 242 -12.06 20.44 9.48
N SER A 243 -13.24 21.04 9.54
CA SER A 243 -13.39 22.51 9.51
C SER A 243 -12.54 23.17 10.60
N PHE A 244 -11.67 24.10 10.18
CA PHE A 244 -10.91 24.96 11.07
C PHE A 244 -11.80 25.76 12.00
#